data_77029bd3f307d6a06e5187180d685853
#
_entry.id   77029bd3f307d6a06e5187180d685853
#
_cell.length_a   1.000
_cell.length_b   1.000
_cell.length_c   1.000
_cell.angle_alpha   90.00
_cell.angle_beta   90.00
_cell.angle_gamma   90.00
#
_symmetry.space_group_name_H-M   'P 1'
#
loop_
_entity.id
_entity.type
_entity.pdbx_description
1 polymer ?
#
loop_
_entity_poly.entity_id
_entity_poly.type
_entity_poly.pdbx_seq_one_letter_code
_entity_poly.pdbx_strand_id
1 'polypeptide(L)'
;MTHPQVVRAKARLDRLDLYPRPVRIRHVRLVTMPWFFRLPWLRRFDGYALHWTILVRDTDPPDDLVVHELCHVWQMQHRPIAMPLSYVRLGYANNPYEREAEAAVEQTRT
;
A
#
# COMPACT_ATOMS: atom_id res chain seq x y z
N MET A 1 8.98 14.10 -9.16
CA MET A 1 8.16 13.43 -10.18
C MET A 1 7.64 12.12 -9.62
N THR A 2 6.36 11.82 -9.79
CA THR A 2 5.76 10.61 -9.24
C THR A 2 6.07 9.40 -10.12
N HIS A 3 6.39 8.28 -9.50
CA HIS A 3 6.71 7.05 -10.21
C HIS A 3 5.51 6.58 -11.05
N PRO A 4 5.72 6.13 -12.31
CA PRO A 4 4.62 5.72 -13.18
C PRO A 4 3.71 4.62 -12.60
N GLN A 5 4.26 3.67 -11.86
CA GLN A 5 3.45 2.63 -11.22
C GLN A 5 2.56 3.19 -10.12
N VAL A 6 3.02 4.22 -9.40
CA VAL A 6 2.20 4.90 -8.40
C VAL A 6 1.06 5.66 -9.08
N VAL A 7 1.32 6.30 -10.21
CA VAL A 7 0.28 6.98 -11.00
C VAL A 7 -0.79 6.00 -11.47
N ARG A 8 -0.38 4.85 -12.00
CA ARG A 8 -1.32 3.81 -12.42
C ARG A 8 -2.13 3.25 -11.25
N ALA A 9 -1.47 3.03 -10.11
CA ALA A 9 -2.15 2.55 -8.91
C ALA A 9 -3.19 3.55 -8.42
N LYS A 10 -2.85 4.84 -8.43
CA LYS A 10 -3.81 5.89 -8.06
C LYS A 10 -5.02 5.88 -8.99
N ALA A 11 -4.82 5.74 -10.30
CA ALA A 11 -5.91 5.69 -11.25
C ALA A 11 -6.89 4.54 -10.92
N ARG A 12 -6.36 3.39 -10.51
CA ARG A 12 -7.19 2.27 -10.09
C ARG A 12 -7.96 2.60 -8.82
N LEU A 13 -7.30 3.14 -7.79
CA LEU A 13 -7.95 3.46 -6.51
C LEU A 13 -8.95 4.60 -6.64
N ASP A 14 -8.76 5.52 -7.57
CA ASP A 14 -9.69 6.62 -7.81
C ASP A 14 -11.08 6.13 -8.28
N ARG A 15 -11.18 4.88 -8.73
CA ARG A 15 -12.46 4.27 -9.10
C ARG A 15 -13.27 3.81 -7.89
N LEU A 16 -12.69 3.86 -6.70
CA LEU A 16 -13.32 3.40 -5.47
C LEU A 16 -13.65 4.57 -4.54
N ASP A 17 -14.69 4.41 -3.73
CA ASP A 17 -15.15 5.40 -2.76
C ASP A 17 -14.84 4.99 -1.33
N LEU A 18 -13.66 4.47 -1.06
CA LEU A 18 -13.29 3.97 0.27
C LEU A 18 -13.18 5.10 1.30
N TYR A 19 -12.71 6.27 0.87
CA TYR A 19 -12.50 7.41 1.75
C TYR A 19 -13.01 8.69 1.10
N PRO A 20 -13.34 9.72 1.90
CA PRO A 20 -13.92 10.97 1.36
C PRO A 20 -13.04 11.72 0.38
N ARG A 21 -11.72 11.61 0.53
CA ARG A 21 -10.76 12.27 -0.37
C ARG A 21 -9.93 11.25 -1.10
N PRO A 22 -9.55 11.52 -2.37
CA PRO A 22 -8.69 10.60 -3.10
C PRO A 22 -7.30 10.49 -2.46
N VAL A 23 -6.61 9.40 -2.77
CA VAL A 23 -5.25 9.21 -2.29
C VAL A 23 -4.33 10.29 -2.89
N ARG A 24 -3.49 10.88 -2.05
CA ARG A 24 -2.53 11.89 -2.45
C ARG A 24 -1.19 11.24 -2.70
N ILE A 25 -0.68 11.38 -3.92
CA ILE A 25 0.56 10.71 -4.33
C ILE A 25 1.73 11.66 -4.59
N ARG A 26 1.50 12.96 -4.44
CA ARG A 26 2.51 13.97 -4.78
C ARG A 26 3.87 13.69 -4.13
N HIS A 27 3.87 13.23 -2.89
CA HIS A 27 5.08 12.96 -2.13
C HIS A 27 5.34 11.47 -1.92
N VAL A 28 4.55 10.61 -2.56
CA VAL A 28 4.71 9.16 -2.42
C VAL A 28 5.85 8.67 -3.31
N ARG A 29 6.79 7.94 -2.72
CA ARG A 29 7.95 7.40 -3.41
C ARG A 29 7.87 5.87 -3.44
N LEU A 30 8.27 5.28 -4.56
CA LEU A 30 8.42 3.84 -4.69
C LEU A 30 9.92 3.53 -4.68
N VAL A 31 10.36 2.79 -3.69
CA VAL A 31 11.78 2.52 -3.48
C VAL A 31 12.03 1.02 -3.44
N THR A 32 12.95 0.53 -4.26
CA THR A 32 13.39 -0.86 -4.22
C THR A 32 14.44 -1.01 -3.13
N MET A 33 14.17 -1.89 -2.16
CA MET A 33 15.02 -2.06 -1.00
C MET A 33 15.07 -3.54 -0.58
N PRO A 34 15.77 -4.39 -1.34
CA PRO A 34 15.75 -5.83 -1.10
C PRO A 34 16.22 -6.24 0.30
N TRP A 35 17.22 -5.54 0.85
CA TRP A 35 17.76 -5.89 2.16
C TRP A 35 16.74 -5.71 3.29
N PHE A 36 15.79 -4.77 3.15
CA PHE A 36 14.73 -4.56 4.12
C PHE A 36 13.91 -5.84 4.34
N PHE A 37 13.64 -6.55 3.25
CA PHE A 37 12.82 -7.76 3.27
C PHE A 37 13.61 -9.02 3.65
N ARG A 38 14.91 -8.90 3.96
CA ARG A 38 15.72 -9.99 4.49
C ARG A 38 15.59 -10.11 6.01
N LEU A 39 15.05 -9.10 6.67
CA LEU A 39 14.79 -9.14 8.11
C LEU A 39 13.77 -10.25 8.40
N PRO A 40 13.97 -11.05 9.50
CA PRO A 40 13.14 -12.24 9.72
C PRO A 40 11.64 -12.01 9.73
N TRP A 41 11.18 -10.89 10.31
CA TRP A 41 9.76 -10.59 10.40
C TRP A 41 9.19 -9.98 9.14
N LEU A 42 10.02 -9.66 8.14
CA LEU A 42 9.60 -9.03 6.89
C LEU A 42 9.75 -9.94 5.67
N ARG A 43 10.31 -11.14 5.85
CA ARG A 43 10.60 -12.06 4.74
C ARG A 43 9.37 -12.44 3.91
N ARG A 44 8.21 -12.50 4.54
CA ARG A 44 6.97 -12.91 3.87
C ARG A 44 6.36 -11.82 3.00
N PHE A 45 6.87 -10.59 3.10
CA PHE A 45 6.32 -9.46 2.36
C PHE A 45 7.13 -9.18 1.10
N ASP A 46 6.45 -8.75 0.04
CA ASP A 46 7.07 -8.26 -1.18
C ASP A 46 7.02 -6.73 -1.27
N GLY A 47 6.18 -6.11 -0.44
CA GLY A 47 6.06 -4.67 -0.34
C GLY A 47 5.70 -4.25 1.07
N TYR A 48 5.96 -3.00 1.39
CA TYR A 48 5.65 -2.43 2.70
C TYR A 48 5.37 -0.93 2.55
N ALA A 49 4.22 -0.49 3.06
CA ALA A 49 3.81 0.90 2.95
C ALA A 49 4.15 1.68 4.21
N LEU A 50 4.82 2.80 4.03
CA LEU A 50 5.00 3.84 5.02
C LEU A 50 4.13 5.03 4.59
N HIS A 51 4.08 6.10 5.39
CA HIS A 51 3.19 7.24 5.07
C HIS A 51 3.44 7.84 3.68
N TRP A 52 4.72 7.96 3.29
CA TRP A 52 5.10 8.64 2.06
C TRP A 52 5.97 7.78 1.16
N THR A 53 6.19 6.53 1.54
CA THR A 53 7.13 5.66 0.82
C THR A 53 6.56 4.25 0.76
N ILE A 54 6.63 3.66 -0.43
CA ILE A 54 6.32 2.25 -0.63
C ILE A 54 7.67 1.56 -0.89
N LEU A 55 8.02 0.62 0.00
CA LEU A 55 9.22 -0.19 -0.17
C LEU A 55 8.83 -1.47 -0.89
N VAL A 56 9.62 -1.87 -1.89
CA VAL A 56 9.39 -3.11 -2.63
C VAL A 56 10.67 -3.92 -2.70
N ARG A 57 10.48 -5.24 -2.78
CA ARG A 57 11.61 -6.17 -2.86
C ARG A 57 12.26 -6.16 -4.23
N ASP A 58 11.45 -6.18 -5.27
CA ASP A 58 11.92 -6.32 -6.65
C ASP A 58 11.95 -4.97 -7.37
N THR A 59 12.83 -4.86 -8.35
CA THR A 59 12.99 -3.63 -9.14
C THR A 59 11.75 -3.32 -9.97
N ASP A 60 11.04 -4.36 -10.42
CA ASP A 60 9.83 -4.21 -11.24
C ASP A 60 8.68 -4.99 -10.58
N PRO A 61 8.08 -4.44 -9.49
CA PRO A 61 7.01 -5.13 -8.81
C PRO A 61 5.74 -5.17 -9.67
N PRO A 62 4.86 -6.18 -9.45
CA PRO A 62 3.56 -6.20 -10.13
C PRO A 62 2.73 -4.96 -9.77
N ASP A 63 1.93 -4.47 -10.73
CA ASP A 63 1.05 -3.33 -10.49
C ASP A 63 0.07 -3.61 -9.34
N ASP A 64 -0.43 -4.85 -9.21
CA ASP A 64 -1.32 -5.23 -8.10
C ASP A 64 -0.66 -4.99 -6.74
N LEU A 65 0.63 -5.29 -6.61
CA LEU A 65 1.36 -5.04 -5.36
C LEU A 65 1.40 -3.54 -5.05
N VAL A 66 1.67 -2.72 -6.07
CA VAL A 66 1.72 -1.26 -5.88
C VAL A 66 0.35 -0.72 -5.50
N VAL A 67 -0.73 -1.23 -6.11
CA VAL A 67 -2.11 -0.86 -5.73
C VAL A 67 -2.38 -1.21 -4.27
N HIS A 68 -1.99 -2.42 -3.85
CA HIS A 68 -2.17 -2.89 -2.48
C HIS A 68 -1.49 -1.94 -1.48
N GLU A 69 -0.21 -1.63 -1.74
CA GLU A 69 0.56 -0.77 -0.84
C GLU A 69 0.09 0.68 -0.89
N LEU A 70 -0.30 1.18 -2.06
CA LEU A 70 -0.84 2.53 -2.14
C LEU A 70 -2.18 2.64 -1.42
N CYS A 71 -2.99 1.57 -1.40
CA CYS A 71 -4.20 1.53 -0.61
C CYS A 71 -3.89 1.72 0.88
N HIS A 72 -2.82 1.09 1.38
CA HIS A 72 -2.38 1.31 2.75
C HIS A 72 -1.94 2.75 3.01
N VAL A 73 -1.27 3.38 2.04
CA VAL A 73 -0.94 4.81 2.14
C VAL A 73 -2.21 5.65 2.23
N TRP A 74 -3.21 5.34 1.40
CA TRP A 74 -4.51 6.00 1.42
C TRP A 74 -5.18 5.89 2.78
N GLN A 75 -5.18 4.68 3.34
CA GLN A 75 -5.70 4.42 4.69
C GLN A 75 -4.99 5.27 5.74
N MET A 76 -3.65 5.33 5.68
CA MET A 76 -2.85 6.12 6.62
C MET A 76 -3.08 7.62 6.45
N GLN A 77 -3.37 8.10 5.25
CA GLN A 77 -3.68 9.52 5.03
C GLN A 77 -4.97 9.92 5.74
N HIS A 78 -5.93 9.00 5.87
CA HIS A 78 -7.21 9.25 6.51
C HIS A 78 -7.26 8.77 7.95
N ARG A 79 -6.44 7.79 8.31
CA ARG A 79 -6.40 7.19 9.65
C ARG A 79 -4.95 6.96 10.09
N PRO A 80 -4.22 8.06 10.34
CA PRO A 80 -2.77 7.98 10.54
C PRO A 80 -2.34 7.24 11.80
N ILE A 81 -3.22 7.15 12.80
CA ILE A 81 -2.94 6.44 14.04
C ILE A 81 -3.69 5.11 14.11
N ALA A 82 -5.00 5.14 13.81
CA ALA A 82 -5.84 3.95 13.92
C ALA A 82 -5.37 2.82 13.00
N MET A 83 -4.95 3.14 11.78
CA MET A 83 -4.55 2.12 10.83
C MET A 83 -3.27 1.40 11.27
N PRO A 84 -2.13 2.08 11.53
CA PRO A 84 -0.95 1.39 12.03
C PRO A 84 -1.19 0.67 13.36
N LEU A 85 -1.93 1.29 14.27
CA LEU A 85 -2.22 0.70 15.58
C LEU A 85 -3.00 -0.60 15.45
N SER A 86 -3.87 -0.72 14.43
CA SER A 86 -4.66 -1.93 14.22
C SER A 86 -3.78 -3.15 13.97
N TYR A 87 -2.63 -2.98 13.33
CA TYR A 87 -1.71 -4.11 13.10
C TYR A 87 -1.05 -4.59 14.38
N VAL A 88 -0.84 -3.68 15.34
CA VAL A 88 -0.34 -4.06 16.67
C VAL A 88 -1.40 -4.82 17.45
N ARG A 89 -2.66 -4.38 17.38
CA ARG A 89 -3.77 -4.95 18.17
C ARG A 89 -4.34 -6.22 17.57
N LEU A 90 -4.50 -6.27 16.23
CA LEU A 90 -5.23 -7.33 15.54
C LEU A 90 -4.32 -8.25 14.72
N GLY A 91 -3.07 -7.84 14.52
CA GLY A 91 -2.13 -8.57 13.66
C GLY A 91 -2.40 -8.33 12.19
N TYR A 92 -1.78 -9.15 11.34
CA TYR A 92 -1.83 -9.00 9.89
C TYR A 92 -2.99 -9.79 9.27
N ALA A 93 -3.13 -11.06 9.65
CA ALA A 93 -3.98 -12.01 8.92
C ALA A 93 -5.47 -11.65 8.92
N ASN A 94 -5.97 -11.08 10.03
CA ASN A 94 -7.40 -10.75 10.16
C ASN A 94 -7.65 -9.26 10.25
N ASN A 95 -6.69 -8.45 9.77
CA ASN A 95 -6.78 -7.01 9.85
C ASN A 95 -7.76 -6.47 8.80
N PRO A 96 -8.77 -5.66 9.20
CA PRO A 96 -9.74 -5.12 8.24
C PRO A 96 -9.13 -4.19 7.19
N TYR A 97 -8.06 -3.48 7.52
CA TYR A 97 -7.36 -2.64 6.55
C TYR A 97 -6.65 -3.48 5.48
N GLU A 98 -6.12 -4.64 5.90
CA GLU A 98 -5.50 -5.57 4.95
C GLU A 98 -6.55 -6.15 4.00
N ARG A 99 -7.70 -6.53 4.53
CA ARG A 99 -8.81 -7.03 3.71
C ARG A 99 -9.32 -5.98 2.74
N GLU A 100 -9.40 -4.73 3.20
CA GLU A 100 -9.80 -3.61 2.33
C GLU A 100 -8.82 -3.43 1.18
N ALA A 101 -7.51 -3.49 1.46
CA ALA A 101 -6.50 -3.37 0.42
C ALA A 101 -6.55 -4.55 -0.58
N GLU A 102 -6.75 -5.76 -0.09
CA GLU A 102 -6.91 -6.93 -0.95
C GLU A 102 -8.14 -6.80 -1.85
N ALA A 103 -9.26 -6.35 -1.28
CA ALA A 103 -10.48 -6.13 -2.04
C ALA A 103 -10.31 -5.02 -3.08
N ALA A 104 -9.58 -3.97 -2.76
CA ALA A 104 -9.30 -2.88 -3.68
C ALA A 104 -8.53 -3.36 -4.91
N VAL A 105 -7.54 -4.23 -4.70
CA VAL A 105 -6.80 -4.85 -5.81
C VAL A 105 -7.75 -5.66 -6.70
N GLU A 106 -8.54 -6.52 -6.08
CA GLU A 106 -9.47 -7.41 -6.79
C GLU A 106 -10.49 -6.64 -7.61
N GLN A 107 -11.12 -5.62 -7.01
CA GLN A 107 -12.18 -4.83 -7.63
C GLN A 107 -11.68 -3.94 -8.76
N THR A 108 -10.40 -3.60 -8.78
CA THR A 108 -9.84 -2.67 -9.78
C THR A 108 -8.97 -3.36 -10.82
N ARG A 109 -8.92 -4.68 -10.82
CA ARG A 109 -8.02 -5.44 -11.68
C ARG A 109 -8.39 -5.40 -13.16
N THR A 110 -9.63 -5.14 -13.50
CA THR A 110 -10.08 -5.07 -14.90
C THR A 110 -9.90 -3.70 -15.50
#